data_0fa99b82da4441e3b516a295f0ee154d
#
_entry.id   0fa99b82da4441e3b516a295f0ee154d
#
_cell.length_a   1.000
_cell.length_b   1.000
_cell.length_c   1.000
_cell.angle_alpha   90.00
_cell.angle_beta   90.00
_cell.angle_gamma   90.00
#
_symmetry.space_group_name_H-M   'P 1'
#
loop_
_entity.id
_entity.type
_entity.pdbx_description
1 polymer ?
#
loop_
_entity_poly.entity_id
_entity_poly.type
_entity_poly.pdbx_seq_one_letter_code
_entity_poly.pdbx_strand_id
1 'polypeptide(L)'
;MTYPLVLDLAADGVPVAVTCRVLGFSKQAFYAWRQNPVSQRDWDDAHLINAALDVHRDDPAFGYRFIADELPARGVTAGENRVARLCSQQRIWSVFSKKRGLSRKAGPPVHDDLVARQFTAAGPDRTWLTDITEHPTAEGKLYLCAFKDVYSGRIVGYSMGSRMTAQLAVSALRNAIALRDPSGTLVVHSDRGSQFRSAAFVRTLKDHGLAGSMGRVGACGDNAAMESFFALLQKNVLDRQRWSTREELRLAIITWIERTYHRRRRQRRLGRLTPIEYETINQAAHAA
;
A
#
# COMPACT_ATOMS: atom_id res chain seq x y z
N MET A 1 14.12 -34.73 -6.17
CA MET A 1 14.91 -35.91 -6.61
C MET A 1 13.95 -36.99 -7.03
N THR A 2 14.27 -37.77 -8.07
CA THR A 2 13.40 -38.74 -8.73
C THR A 2 13.64 -40.17 -8.25
N TYR A 3 13.91 -40.36 -6.94
CA TYR A 3 14.09 -41.72 -6.38
C TYR A 3 12.89 -42.67 -6.56
N PRO A 4 11.62 -42.22 -6.45
CA PRO A 4 10.47 -43.08 -6.74
C PRO A 4 10.52 -43.72 -8.13
N LEU A 5 10.97 -42.97 -9.15
CA LEU A 5 11.12 -43.51 -10.50
C LEU A 5 12.12 -44.70 -10.57
N VAL A 6 13.14 -44.69 -9.70
CA VAL A 6 14.07 -45.87 -9.65
C VAL A 6 13.38 -47.13 -9.14
N LEU A 7 12.42 -47.01 -8.21
CA LEU A 7 11.61 -48.11 -7.75
C LEU A 7 10.71 -48.66 -8.86
N ASP A 8 10.05 -47.74 -9.59
CA ASP A 8 9.13 -48.09 -10.67
C ASP A 8 9.89 -48.84 -11.78
N LEU A 9 11.02 -48.28 -12.23
CA LEU A 9 11.86 -48.88 -13.26
C LEU A 9 12.49 -50.21 -12.80
N ALA A 10 12.83 -50.34 -11.51
CA ALA A 10 13.34 -51.58 -10.95
C ALA A 10 12.25 -52.70 -10.94
N ALA A 11 10.99 -52.36 -10.72
CA ALA A 11 9.86 -53.27 -10.86
C ALA A 11 9.68 -53.75 -12.30
N ASP A 12 10.00 -52.88 -13.29
CA ASP A 12 9.99 -53.23 -14.71
C ASP A 12 11.26 -53.97 -15.17
N GLY A 13 12.14 -54.37 -14.24
CA GLY A 13 13.33 -55.17 -14.52
C GLY A 13 14.59 -54.34 -14.90
N VAL A 14 14.54 -53.02 -14.85
CA VAL A 14 15.71 -52.18 -15.12
C VAL A 14 16.65 -52.18 -13.90
N PRO A 15 17.95 -52.51 -14.06
CA PRO A 15 18.87 -52.54 -12.91
C PRO A 15 19.01 -51.15 -12.25
N VAL A 16 18.85 -51.09 -10.92
CA VAL A 16 19.00 -49.86 -10.10
C VAL A 16 20.30 -49.10 -10.41
N ALA A 17 21.39 -49.84 -10.66
CA ALA A 17 22.68 -49.20 -10.98
C ALA A 17 22.64 -48.40 -12.27
N VAL A 18 21.92 -48.85 -13.28
CA VAL A 18 21.74 -48.18 -14.57
C VAL A 18 20.93 -46.92 -14.40
N THR A 19 19.78 -47.06 -13.76
CA THR A 19 18.87 -45.92 -13.52
C THR A 19 19.53 -44.82 -12.69
N CYS A 20 20.24 -45.16 -11.59
CA CYS A 20 20.94 -44.20 -10.77
C CYS A 20 22.05 -43.45 -11.58
N ARG A 21 22.77 -44.18 -12.44
CA ARG A 21 23.83 -43.56 -13.28
C ARG A 21 23.22 -42.57 -14.28
N VAL A 22 22.15 -42.94 -14.94
CA VAL A 22 21.44 -42.09 -15.92
C VAL A 22 20.87 -40.84 -15.26
N LEU A 23 20.33 -41.00 -14.04
CA LEU A 23 19.75 -39.88 -13.29
C LEU A 23 20.77 -39.04 -12.50
N GLY A 24 22.07 -39.40 -12.56
CA GLY A 24 23.17 -38.58 -12.01
C GLY A 24 23.32 -38.64 -10.48
N PHE A 25 22.89 -39.73 -9.81
CA PHE A 25 23.13 -39.93 -8.38
C PHE A 25 23.62 -41.33 -8.02
N SER A 26 24.24 -41.46 -6.82
CA SER A 26 24.86 -42.73 -6.40
C SER A 26 23.82 -43.74 -5.95
N LYS A 27 24.15 -45.03 -6.09
CA LYS A 27 23.33 -46.13 -5.53
C LYS A 27 23.18 -46.00 -4.02
N GLN A 28 24.25 -45.56 -3.33
CA GLN A 28 24.20 -45.36 -1.88
C GLN A 28 23.13 -44.31 -1.49
N ALA A 29 23.05 -43.19 -2.22
CA ALA A 29 22.03 -42.16 -1.99
C ALA A 29 20.62 -42.71 -2.18
N PHE A 30 20.41 -43.54 -3.19
CA PHE A 30 19.11 -44.22 -3.40
C PHE A 30 18.76 -45.17 -2.27
N TYR A 31 19.68 -46.05 -1.86
CA TYR A 31 19.40 -46.99 -0.78
C TYR A 31 19.24 -46.33 0.59
N ALA A 32 19.99 -45.26 0.86
CA ALA A 32 19.82 -44.43 2.06
C ALA A 32 18.42 -43.77 2.08
N TRP A 33 17.97 -43.23 0.94
CA TRP A 33 16.61 -42.74 0.81
C TRP A 33 15.56 -43.83 0.98
N ARG A 34 15.77 -45.03 0.41
CA ARG A 34 14.85 -46.15 0.53
C ARG A 34 14.68 -46.63 1.97
N GLN A 35 15.75 -46.56 2.78
CA GLN A 35 15.70 -46.91 4.21
C GLN A 35 15.00 -45.82 5.02
N ASN A 36 15.18 -44.56 4.66
CA ASN A 36 14.56 -43.44 5.34
C ASN A 36 14.06 -42.41 4.32
N PRO A 37 12.86 -42.59 3.74
CA PRO A 37 12.31 -41.77 2.67
C PRO A 37 12.02 -40.34 3.10
N VAL A 38 11.78 -40.10 4.37
CA VAL A 38 11.53 -38.76 4.95
C VAL A 38 12.75 -38.35 5.73
N SER A 39 13.39 -37.25 5.31
CA SER A 39 14.51 -36.72 6.10
C SER A 39 14.02 -36.14 7.44
N GLN A 40 14.88 -36.17 8.47
CA GLN A 40 14.56 -35.54 9.76
C GLN A 40 14.13 -34.08 9.59
N ARG A 41 14.74 -33.36 8.66
CA ARG A 41 14.39 -31.98 8.33
C ARG A 41 12.98 -31.85 7.78
N ASP A 42 12.57 -32.77 6.88
CA ASP A 42 11.21 -32.73 6.31
C ASP A 42 10.17 -33.08 7.36
N TRP A 43 10.52 -34.03 8.26
CA TRP A 43 9.71 -34.36 9.40
C TRP A 43 9.51 -33.18 10.35
N ASP A 44 10.62 -32.50 10.72
CA ASP A 44 10.59 -31.31 11.57
C ASP A 44 9.86 -30.14 10.90
N ASP A 45 10.00 -29.96 9.57
CA ASP A 45 9.27 -28.95 8.81
C ASP A 45 7.77 -29.26 8.78
N ALA A 46 7.36 -30.53 8.67
CA ALA A 46 5.95 -30.93 8.72
C ALA A 46 5.32 -30.64 10.08
N HIS A 47 6.01 -30.97 11.18
CA HIS A 47 5.55 -30.63 12.53
C HIS A 47 5.44 -29.12 12.75
N LEU A 48 6.43 -28.36 12.27
CA LEU A 48 6.41 -26.91 12.35
C LEU A 48 5.27 -26.29 11.53
N ILE A 49 4.97 -26.85 10.35
CA ILE A 49 3.82 -26.44 9.53
C ILE A 49 2.51 -26.67 10.28
N ASN A 50 2.33 -27.84 10.89
CA ASN A 50 1.13 -28.15 11.64
C ASN A 50 0.95 -27.16 12.83
N ALA A 51 1.99 -26.92 13.60
CA ALA A 51 1.95 -25.95 14.69
C ALA A 51 1.64 -24.53 14.20
N ALA A 52 2.23 -24.12 13.06
CA ALA A 52 1.95 -22.83 12.46
C ALA A 52 0.50 -22.69 11.95
N LEU A 53 -0.08 -23.77 11.42
CA LEU A 53 -1.49 -23.83 11.01
C LEU A 53 -2.42 -23.72 12.21
N ASP A 54 -2.10 -24.38 13.33
CA ASP A 54 -2.91 -24.30 14.55
C ASP A 54 -2.90 -22.88 15.13
N VAL A 55 -1.73 -22.23 15.20
CA VAL A 55 -1.64 -20.80 15.61
C VAL A 55 -2.46 -19.91 14.67
N HIS A 56 -2.33 -20.12 13.36
CA HIS A 56 -3.07 -19.33 12.37
C HIS A 56 -4.58 -19.58 12.39
N ARG A 57 -5.01 -20.79 12.77
CA ARG A 57 -6.43 -21.13 12.92
C ARG A 57 -7.04 -20.46 14.14
N ASP A 58 -6.29 -20.34 15.22
CA ASP A 58 -6.72 -19.64 16.44
C ASP A 58 -6.86 -18.13 16.19
N ASP A 59 -5.93 -17.54 15.44
CA ASP A 59 -6.05 -16.14 15.00
C ASP A 59 -5.56 -15.97 13.54
N PRO A 60 -6.49 -15.91 12.57
CA PRO A 60 -6.17 -15.69 11.16
C PRO A 60 -5.54 -14.32 10.84
N ALA A 61 -5.52 -13.40 11.79
CA ALA A 61 -4.83 -12.11 11.64
C ALA A 61 -3.31 -12.25 11.78
N PHE A 62 -2.83 -13.33 12.38
CA PHE A 62 -1.40 -13.54 12.60
C PHE A 62 -0.66 -13.85 11.29
N GLY A 63 0.34 -13.01 11.00
CA GLY A 63 1.34 -13.29 9.97
C GLY A 63 2.51 -14.11 10.55
N TYR A 64 3.45 -14.52 9.70
CA TYR A 64 4.55 -15.40 10.07
C TYR A 64 5.38 -14.94 11.30
N ARG A 65 5.49 -13.62 11.55
CA ARG A 65 6.21 -13.08 12.72
C ARG A 65 5.48 -13.42 14.01
N PHE A 66 4.19 -13.09 14.09
CA PHE A 66 3.38 -13.44 15.26
C PHE A 66 3.27 -14.95 15.44
N ILE A 67 3.16 -15.71 14.34
CA ILE A 67 3.22 -17.17 14.41
C ILE A 67 4.54 -17.65 15.01
N ALA A 68 5.69 -17.08 14.61
CA ALA A 68 6.99 -17.42 15.16
C ALA A 68 7.11 -17.08 16.66
N ASP A 69 6.49 -15.99 17.09
CA ASP A 69 6.46 -15.57 18.50
C ASP A 69 5.56 -16.49 19.37
N GLU A 70 4.49 -17.06 18.80
CA GLU A 70 3.56 -17.96 19.52
C GLU A 70 4.02 -19.43 19.58
N LEU A 71 4.86 -19.88 18.66
CA LEU A 71 5.34 -21.27 18.57
C LEU A 71 6.04 -21.76 19.85
N PRO A 72 6.89 -20.97 20.55
CA PRO A 72 7.53 -21.41 21.80
C PRO A 72 6.54 -21.78 22.90
N ALA A 73 5.40 -21.08 23.01
CA ALA A 73 4.35 -21.41 23.96
C ALA A 73 3.71 -22.79 23.70
N ARG A 74 3.87 -23.33 22.50
CA ARG A 74 3.41 -24.66 22.08
C ARG A 74 4.54 -25.70 22.07
N GLY A 75 5.69 -25.37 22.66
CA GLY A 75 6.85 -26.26 22.72
C GLY A 75 7.61 -26.42 21.41
N VAL A 76 7.38 -25.55 20.41
CA VAL A 76 8.04 -25.60 19.11
C VAL A 76 8.93 -24.38 18.93
N THR A 77 10.24 -24.60 18.78
CA THR A 77 11.21 -23.52 18.56
C THR A 77 11.70 -23.51 17.11
N ALA A 78 11.54 -22.41 16.43
CA ALA A 78 12.02 -22.23 15.05
C ALA A 78 12.41 -20.78 14.77
N GLY A 79 13.46 -20.56 13.99
CA GLY A 79 13.85 -19.22 13.55
C GLY A 79 12.81 -18.59 12.62
N GLU A 80 12.60 -17.28 12.74
CA GLU A 80 11.61 -16.50 11.98
C GLU A 80 11.71 -16.75 10.45
N ASN A 81 12.91 -16.83 9.90
CA ASN A 81 13.12 -17.09 8.47
C ASN A 81 12.62 -18.48 8.03
N ARG A 82 12.78 -19.51 8.89
CA ARG A 82 12.26 -20.85 8.63
C ARG A 82 10.72 -20.83 8.64
N VAL A 83 10.13 -20.18 9.63
CA VAL A 83 8.67 -20.00 9.73
C VAL A 83 8.15 -19.24 8.51
N ALA A 84 8.78 -18.12 8.12
CA ALA A 84 8.41 -17.33 6.95
C ALA A 84 8.42 -18.16 5.66
N ARG A 85 9.46 -18.98 5.46
CA ARG A 85 9.58 -19.87 4.30
C ARG A 85 8.43 -20.89 4.26
N LEU A 86 8.18 -21.56 5.37
CA LEU A 86 7.15 -22.60 5.46
C LEU A 86 5.74 -22.01 5.33
N CYS A 87 5.45 -20.91 6.02
CA CYS A 87 4.19 -20.19 5.87
C CYS A 87 3.93 -19.78 4.41
N SER A 88 4.96 -19.28 3.72
CA SER A 88 4.87 -18.91 2.30
C SER A 88 4.56 -20.13 1.40
N GLN A 89 5.23 -21.26 1.63
CA GLN A 89 5.03 -22.50 0.87
C GLN A 89 3.61 -23.06 1.07
N GLN A 90 3.08 -22.97 2.29
CA GLN A 90 1.75 -23.48 2.65
C GLN A 90 0.64 -22.44 2.50
N ARG A 91 0.95 -21.23 2.01
CA ARG A 91 0.02 -20.10 1.84
C ARG A 91 -0.67 -19.70 3.15
N ILE A 92 0.02 -19.84 4.26
CA ILE A 92 -0.42 -19.36 5.58
C ILE A 92 -0.12 -17.88 5.66
N TRP A 93 -1.10 -17.05 5.31
CA TRP A 93 -0.97 -15.60 5.30
C TRP A 93 -2.03 -14.95 6.15
N SER A 94 -1.65 -13.91 6.89
CA SER A 94 -2.62 -13.07 7.59
C SER A 94 -3.76 -12.64 6.67
N VAL A 95 -4.99 -12.65 7.17
CA VAL A 95 -6.19 -12.16 6.46
C VAL A 95 -6.05 -10.68 6.05
N PHE A 96 -5.18 -9.93 6.72
CA PHE A 96 -4.83 -8.56 6.37
C PHE A 96 -3.65 -8.46 5.40
N SER A 97 -3.01 -9.58 5.04
CA SER A 97 -1.94 -9.54 4.07
C SER A 97 -2.52 -9.16 2.71
N LYS A 98 -2.15 -8.00 2.20
CA LYS A 98 -2.47 -7.62 0.82
C LYS A 98 -1.91 -8.70 -0.10
N LYS A 99 -2.77 -9.37 -0.90
CA LYS A 99 -2.29 -10.19 -2.02
C LYS A 99 -1.29 -9.31 -2.78
N ARG A 100 -0.05 -9.76 -2.90
CA ARG A 100 0.91 -9.15 -3.82
C ARG A 100 0.37 -9.39 -5.24
N GLY A 101 -0.53 -8.50 -5.68
CA GLY A 101 -0.82 -8.36 -7.09
C GLY A 101 0.48 -7.95 -7.77
N LEU A 102 0.65 -8.33 -9.04
CA LEU A 102 1.69 -7.78 -9.89
C LEU A 102 1.59 -6.25 -9.80
N SER A 103 2.41 -5.63 -8.96
CA SER A 103 2.54 -4.17 -8.96
C SER A 103 3.15 -3.83 -10.32
N ARG A 104 2.35 -3.24 -11.20
CA ARG A 104 2.89 -2.62 -12.41
C ARG A 104 4.00 -1.69 -11.95
N LYS A 105 5.23 -1.93 -12.43
CA LYS A 105 6.34 -1.02 -12.17
C LYS A 105 5.87 0.38 -12.54
N ALA A 106 6.01 1.32 -11.61
CA ALA A 106 5.74 2.72 -11.90
C ALA A 106 6.60 3.11 -13.11
N GLY A 107 5.99 3.76 -14.09
CA GLY A 107 6.74 4.19 -15.26
C GLY A 107 7.72 5.33 -14.90
N PRO A 108 8.56 5.78 -15.85
CA PRO A 108 9.53 6.84 -15.61
C PRO A 108 8.81 8.11 -15.10
N PRO A 109 9.47 8.92 -14.25
CA PRO A 109 8.90 10.20 -13.81
C PRO A 109 8.77 11.15 -15.00
N VAL A 110 7.75 12.00 -14.98
CA VAL A 110 7.58 13.11 -15.94
C VAL A 110 8.00 14.44 -15.33
N HIS A 111 8.29 14.46 -14.03
CA HIS A 111 8.77 15.60 -13.27
C HIS A 111 9.87 15.15 -12.30
N ASP A 112 10.81 16.04 -12.00
CA ASP A 112 11.82 15.84 -10.96
C ASP A 112 11.21 15.93 -9.56
N ASP A 113 11.92 15.41 -8.55
CA ASP A 113 11.54 15.54 -7.15
C ASP A 113 11.97 16.89 -6.60
N LEU A 114 11.06 17.89 -6.68
CA LEU A 114 11.29 19.24 -6.18
C LEU A 114 11.04 19.37 -4.67
N VAL A 115 10.36 18.42 -4.06
CA VAL A 115 9.99 18.46 -2.62
C VAL A 115 11.08 17.85 -1.75
N ALA A 116 11.79 16.82 -2.25
CA ALA A 116 12.91 16.18 -1.56
C ALA A 116 12.59 15.85 -0.09
N ARG A 117 11.36 15.38 0.20
CA ARG A 117 10.82 15.11 1.55
C ARG A 117 10.72 16.29 2.51
N GLN A 118 10.82 17.50 2.01
CA GLN A 118 10.59 18.72 2.80
C GLN A 118 9.09 19.06 2.76
N PHE A 119 8.32 18.50 3.69
CA PHE A 119 6.87 18.73 3.79
C PHE A 119 6.52 19.90 4.71
N THR A 120 7.28 20.99 4.55
CA THR A 120 7.03 22.28 5.21
C THR A 120 6.98 23.36 4.16
N ALA A 121 6.13 24.37 4.35
CA ALA A 121 6.01 25.50 3.47
C ALA A 121 5.96 26.79 4.29
N ALA A 122 6.58 27.87 3.77
CA ALA A 122 6.63 29.16 4.45
C ALA A 122 5.30 29.93 4.41
N GLY A 123 4.38 29.53 3.53
CA GLY A 123 3.07 30.16 3.36
C GLY A 123 2.12 29.25 2.59
N PRO A 124 0.83 29.62 2.50
CA PRO A 124 -0.15 28.90 1.74
C PRO A 124 0.20 28.86 0.25
N ASP A 125 -0.29 27.85 -0.44
CA ASP A 125 -0.20 27.69 -1.90
C ASP A 125 1.23 27.71 -2.45
N ARG A 126 2.18 27.17 -1.69
CA ARG A 126 3.57 26.96 -2.14
C ARG A 126 3.80 25.49 -2.55
N THR A 127 3.19 24.57 -1.84
CA THR A 127 3.31 23.13 -2.13
C THR A 127 1.99 22.44 -1.84
N TRP A 128 1.43 21.82 -2.86
CA TRP A 128 0.29 20.94 -2.72
C TRP A 128 0.72 19.49 -2.92
N LEU A 129 0.26 18.61 -2.04
CA LEU A 129 0.39 17.17 -2.18
C LEU A 129 -0.90 16.60 -2.73
N THR A 130 -0.80 15.62 -3.61
CA THR A 130 -1.98 14.93 -4.16
C THR A 130 -1.80 13.43 -4.17
N ASP A 131 -2.91 12.73 -4.02
CA ASP A 131 -2.97 11.28 -4.11
C ASP A 131 -4.42 10.82 -4.36
N ILE A 132 -4.59 9.54 -4.71
CA ILE A 132 -5.88 8.92 -4.99
C ILE A 132 -6.10 7.74 -4.05
N THR A 133 -7.24 7.75 -3.36
CA THR A 133 -7.72 6.60 -2.58
C THR A 133 -8.98 6.00 -3.19
N GLU A 134 -9.29 4.74 -2.83
CA GLU A 134 -10.50 4.06 -3.26
C GLU A 134 -11.23 3.42 -2.08
N HIS A 135 -12.55 3.37 -2.16
CA HIS A 135 -13.36 2.66 -1.19
C HIS A 135 -14.51 1.90 -1.87
N PRO A 136 -14.83 0.66 -1.43
CA PRO A 136 -15.93 -0.12 -2.00
C PRO A 136 -17.28 0.39 -1.50
N THR A 137 -18.27 0.35 -2.40
CA THR A 137 -19.71 0.46 -2.10
C THR A 137 -20.43 -0.74 -2.71
N ALA A 138 -21.73 -0.93 -2.41
CA ALA A 138 -22.49 -1.99 -3.06
C ALA A 138 -22.60 -1.80 -4.59
N GLU A 139 -22.51 -0.56 -5.09
CA GLU A 139 -22.47 -0.25 -6.52
C GLU A 139 -21.08 -0.37 -7.16
N GLY A 140 -20.05 -0.79 -6.39
CA GLY A 140 -18.64 -0.83 -6.78
C GLY A 140 -17.83 0.32 -6.19
N LYS A 141 -16.58 0.46 -6.62
CA LYS A 141 -15.63 1.41 -6.00
C LYS A 141 -15.98 2.87 -6.27
N LEU A 142 -15.78 3.71 -5.26
CA LEU A 142 -15.66 5.16 -5.39
C LEU A 142 -14.18 5.53 -5.23
N TYR A 143 -13.67 6.35 -6.16
CA TYR A 143 -12.31 6.89 -6.13
C TYR A 143 -12.36 8.36 -5.71
N LEU A 144 -11.45 8.77 -4.84
CA LEU A 144 -11.26 10.14 -4.41
C LEU A 144 -9.83 10.56 -4.73
N CYS A 145 -9.68 11.62 -5.55
CA CYS A 145 -8.44 12.37 -5.69
C CYS A 145 -8.55 13.65 -4.85
N ALA A 146 -7.53 13.94 -4.04
CA ALA A 146 -7.51 15.13 -3.20
C ALA A 146 -6.19 15.87 -3.30
N PHE A 147 -6.23 17.20 -3.19
CA PHE A 147 -5.08 18.10 -3.10
C PHE A 147 -5.06 18.72 -1.72
N LYS A 148 -3.90 18.67 -1.07
CA LYS A 148 -3.68 19.17 0.28
C LYS A 148 -2.56 20.19 0.31
N ASP A 149 -2.86 21.37 0.81
CA ASP A 149 -1.85 22.39 1.07
C ASP A 149 -0.95 21.95 2.24
N VAL A 150 0.37 22.00 2.02
CA VAL A 150 1.36 21.57 3.02
C VAL A 150 1.38 22.52 4.22
N TYR A 151 1.20 23.82 3.99
CA TYR A 151 1.25 24.83 5.03
C TYR A 151 0.14 24.66 6.07
N SER A 152 -1.09 24.71 5.61
CA SER A 152 -2.28 24.67 6.49
C SER A 152 -2.84 23.26 6.72
N GLY A 153 -2.48 22.31 5.85
CA GLY A 153 -3.10 21.00 5.79
C GLY A 153 -4.53 21.00 5.27
N ARG A 154 -5.00 22.12 4.74
CA ARG A 154 -6.33 22.22 4.13
C ARG A 154 -6.41 21.39 2.87
N ILE A 155 -7.52 20.72 2.65
CA ILE A 155 -7.84 20.11 1.36
C ILE A 155 -8.35 21.23 0.46
N VAL A 156 -7.53 21.60 -0.51
CA VAL A 156 -7.76 22.76 -1.39
C VAL A 156 -8.53 22.39 -2.65
N GLY A 157 -8.61 21.10 -2.97
CA GLY A 157 -9.42 20.61 -4.08
C GLY A 157 -9.55 19.11 -4.04
N TYR A 158 -10.65 18.60 -4.52
CA TYR A 158 -10.88 17.16 -4.65
C TYR A 158 -11.91 16.86 -5.75
N SER A 159 -11.90 15.61 -6.20
CA SER A 159 -12.87 15.08 -7.17
C SER A 159 -13.12 13.61 -6.86
N MET A 160 -14.33 13.14 -7.13
CA MET A 160 -14.72 11.75 -6.91
C MET A 160 -15.35 11.15 -8.16
N GLY A 161 -15.08 9.88 -8.41
CA GLY A 161 -15.58 9.18 -9.59
C GLY A 161 -15.64 7.67 -9.41
N SER A 162 -16.35 7.00 -10.33
CA SER A 162 -16.46 5.53 -10.35
C SER A 162 -15.25 4.83 -10.97
N ARG A 163 -14.30 5.58 -11.54
CA ARG A 163 -13.08 5.06 -12.19
C ARG A 163 -11.87 5.91 -11.84
N MET A 164 -10.74 5.27 -11.68
CA MET A 164 -9.44 5.91 -11.46
C MET A 164 -8.83 6.36 -12.80
N THR A 165 -9.31 7.47 -13.33
CA THR A 165 -8.88 8.02 -14.62
C THR A 165 -7.99 9.26 -14.47
N ALA A 166 -7.29 9.65 -15.54
CA ALA A 166 -6.57 10.92 -15.57
C ALA A 166 -7.52 12.12 -15.37
N GLN A 167 -8.77 12.04 -15.89
CA GLN A 167 -9.77 13.07 -15.70
C GLN A 167 -10.13 13.31 -14.24
N LEU A 168 -10.10 12.27 -13.39
CA LEU A 168 -10.32 12.42 -11.94
C LEU A 168 -9.26 13.36 -11.33
N ALA A 169 -7.98 13.14 -11.64
CA ALA A 169 -6.89 13.99 -11.15
C ALA A 169 -6.95 15.41 -11.74
N VAL A 170 -7.26 15.55 -13.03
CA VAL A 170 -7.41 16.86 -13.69
C VAL A 170 -8.57 17.67 -13.07
N SER A 171 -9.71 17.01 -12.82
CA SER A 171 -10.86 17.67 -12.20
C SER A 171 -10.56 18.14 -10.76
N ALA A 172 -9.87 17.31 -9.97
CA ALA A 172 -9.45 17.68 -8.62
C ALA A 172 -8.47 18.87 -8.63
N LEU A 173 -7.51 18.89 -9.57
CA LEU A 173 -6.56 20.00 -9.76
C LEU A 173 -7.28 21.30 -10.15
N ARG A 174 -8.18 21.24 -11.12
CA ARG A 174 -8.97 22.41 -11.54
C ARG A 174 -9.83 22.97 -10.42
N ASN A 175 -10.44 22.11 -9.60
CA ASN A 175 -11.19 22.54 -8.42
C ASN A 175 -10.29 23.23 -7.40
N ALA A 176 -9.06 22.72 -7.19
CA ALA A 176 -8.08 23.36 -6.32
C ALA A 176 -7.65 24.74 -6.83
N ILE A 177 -7.35 24.84 -8.12
CA ILE A 177 -6.97 26.11 -8.78
C ILE A 177 -8.11 27.12 -8.67
N ALA A 178 -9.34 26.72 -9.01
CA ALA A 178 -10.51 27.61 -8.96
C ALA A 178 -10.83 28.10 -7.54
N LEU A 179 -10.57 27.28 -6.52
CA LEU A 179 -10.79 27.67 -5.12
C LEU A 179 -9.70 28.61 -4.57
N ARG A 180 -8.45 28.43 -5.01
CA ARG A 180 -7.29 29.07 -4.39
C ARG A 180 -6.71 30.23 -5.20
N ASP A 181 -6.92 30.23 -6.51
CA ASP A 181 -6.32 31.19 -7.47
C ASP A 181 -4.82 31.44 -7.14
N PRO A 182 -3.98 30.40 -7.17
CA PRO A 182 -2.62 30.50 -6.65
C PRO A 182 -1.78 31.48 -7.48
N SER A 183 -1.16 32.42 -6.81
CA SER A 183 -0.19 33.36 -7.42
C SER A 183 1.25 32.92 -7.14
N GLY A 184 2.12 32.98 -8.15
CA GLY A 184 3.53 32.60 -8.04
C GLY A 184 3.82 31.14 -8.27
N THR A 185 4.99 30.67 -7.86
CA THR A 185 5.45 29.29 -8.12
C THR A 185 4.85 28.35 -7.10
N LEU A 186 3.83 27.58 -7.52
CA LEU A 186 3.25 26.49 -6.74
C LEU A 186 3.80 25.14 -7.23
N VAL A 187 4.29 24.33 -6.31
CA VAL A 187 4.72 22.95 -6.59
C VAL A 187 3.59 21.99 -6.28
N VAL A 188 3.21 21.17 -7.26
CA VAL A 188 2.23 20.09 -7.12
C VAL A 188 2.98 18.76 -7.08
N HIS A 189 3.01 18.12 -5.92
CA HIS A 189 3.73 16.87 -5.70
C HIS A 189 2.77 15.68 -5.67
N SER A 190 3.09 14.65 -6.45
CA SER A 190 2.33 13.40 -6.57
C SER A 190 3.22 12.17 -6.52
N ASP A 191 2.61 11.00 -6.37
CA ASP A 191 3.24 9.74 -6.71
C ASP A 191 3.43 9.60 -8.24
N ARG A 192 4.03 8.48 -8.68
CA ARG A 192 4.22 8.16 -10.10
C ARG A 192 3.03 7.43 -10.72
N GLY A 193 1.83 7.61 -10.19
CA GLY A 193 0.61 7.07 -10.75
C GLY A 193 0.38 7.50 -12.21
N SER A 194 -0.19 6.62 -13.02
CA SER A 194 -0.45 6.91 -14.44
C SER A 194 -1.37 8.12 -14.64
N GLN A 195 -2.22 8.42 -13.68
CA GLN A 195 -3.14 9.55 -13.67
C GLN A 195 -2.39 10.88 -13.67
N PHE A 196 -1.39 11.00 -12.78
CA PHE A 196 -0.55 12.19 -12.63
C PHE A 196 0.53 12.33 -13.70
N ARG A 197 0.83 11.24 -14.41
CA ARG A 197 1.75 11.23 -15.57
C ARG A 197 1.05 11.42 -16.90
N SER A 198 -0.27 11.52 -16.91
CA SER A 198 -1.05 11.70 -18.14
C SER A 198 -0.75 13.05 -18.81
N ALA A 199 -0.73 13.07 -20.14
CA ALA A 199 -0.53 14.31 -20.89
C ALA A 199 -1.55 15.40 -20.53
N ALA A 200 -2.80 15.00 -20.17
CA ALA A 200 -3.83 15.94 -19.75
C ALA A 200 -3.49 16.62 -18.41
N PHE A 201 -3.00 15.85 -17.43
CA PHE A 201 -2.62 16.39 -16.13
C PHE A 201 -1.39 17.31 -16.25
N VAL A 202 -0.35 16.86 -16.96
CA VAL A 202 0.87 17.63 -17.18
C VAL A 202 0.56 18.94 -17.95
N ARG A 203 -0.30 18.89 -18.95
CA ARG A 203 -0.77 20.09 -19.67
C ARG A 203 -1.50 21.04 -18.74
N THR A 204 -2.42 20.54 -17.89
CA THR A 204 -3.16 21.39 -16.96
C THR A 204 -2.22 22.10 -15.98
N LEU A 205 -1.17 21.44 -15.47
CA LEU A 205 -0.14 22.10 -14.66
C LEU A 205 0.52 23.24 -15.43
N LYS A 206 0.98 22.97 -16.66
CA LYS A 206 1.67 23.94 -17.52
C LYS A 206 0.78 25.14 -17.85
N ASP A 207 -0.47 24.89 -18.24
CA ASP A 207 -1.42 25.95 -18.63
C ASP A 207 -1.71 26.94 -17.50
N HIS A 208 -1.50 26.51 -16.22
CA HIS A 208 -1.69 27.36 -15.04
C HIS A 208 -0.36 27.77 -14.37
N GLY A 209 0.77 27.57 -15.04
CA GLY A 209 2.08 27.97 -14.51
C GLY A 209 2.54 27.19 -13.25
N LEU A 210 2.00 25.98 -13.03
CA LEU A 210 2.30 25.16 -11.86
C LEU A 210 3.47 24.22 -12.13
N ALA A 211 4.35 24.07 -11.13
CA ALA A 211 5.48 23.15 -11.21
C ALA A 211 5.06 21.74 -10.74
N GLY A 212 5.18 20.74 -11.61
CA GLY A 212 4.98 19.35 -11.23
C GLY A 212 6.19 18.80 -10.48
N SER A 213 5.94 17.92 -9.50
CA SER A 213 6.97 17.19 -8.75
C SER A 213 6.53 15.75 -8.51
N MET A 214 7.49 14.80 -8.56
CA MET A 214 7.21 13.39 -8.33
C MET A 214 8.24 12.77 -7.41
N GLY A 215 7.76 12.02 -6.40
CA GLY A 215 8.61 11.27 -5.48
C GLY A 215 9.48 10.20 -6.15
N ARG A 216 10.47 9.67 -5.44
CA ARG A 216 11.35 8.60 -5.94
C ARG A 216 10.64 7.24 -5.90
N VAL A 217 11.08 6.28 -6.73
CA VAL A 217 10.51 4.92 -6.74
C VAL A 217 10.79 4.23 -5.40
N GLY A 218 9.73 3.70 -4.78
CA GLY A 218 9.86 2.85 -3.59
C GLY A 218 10.17 3.58 -2.29
N ALA A 219 10.12 4.89 -2.26
CA ALA A 219 10.31 5.67 -1.04
C ALA A 219 9.00 5.70 -0.24
N CYS A 220 8.87 4.80 0.74
CA CYS A 220 7.82 4.88 1.76
C CYS A 220 7.93 6.23 2.47
N GLY A 221 6.82 6.96 2.53
CA GLY A 221 6.76 8.26 3.23
C GLY A 221 6.91 9.50 2.35
N ASP A 222 7.11 9.36 1.03
CA ASP A 222 7.15 10.53 0.11
C ASP A 222 5.80 11.26 0.04
N ASN A 223 4.71 10.68 0.60
CA ASN A 223 3.39 11.32 0.69
C ASN A 223 2.73 11.12 2.07
N ALA A 224 3.54 11.08 3.14
CA ALA A 224 3.09 10.81 4.52
C ALA A 224 1.94 11.72 4.97
N ALA A 225 1.91 12.98 4.50
CA ALA A 225 0.85 13.91 4.84
C ALA A 225 -0.49 13.55 4.17
N MET A 226 -0.48 13.02 2.94
CA MET A 226 -1.69 12.49 2.29
C MET A 226 -2.11 11.16 2.90
N GLU A 227 -1.17 10.26 3.19
CA GLU A 227 -1.44 9.01 3.91
C GLU A 227 -2.12 9.27 5.26
N SER A 228 -1.63 10.25 6.02
CA SER A 228 -2.25 10.68 7.28
C SER A 228 -3.68 11.19 7.09
N PHE A 229 -3.94 12.00 6.04
CA PHE A 229 -5.27 12.47 5.73
C PHE A 229 -6.22 11.31 5.36
N PHE A 230 -5.79 10.41 4.48
CA PHE A 230 -6.60 9.25 4.09
C PHE A 230 -6.83 8.27 5.25
N ALA A 231 -5.87 8.08 6.14
CA ALA A 231 -6.07 7.29 7.35
C ALA A 231 -7.13 7.91 8.29
N LEU A 232 -7.17 9.24 8.37
CA LEU A 232 -8.24 9.93 9.12
C LEU A 232 -9.59 9.79 8.45
N LEU A 233 -9.66 9.96 7.13
CA LEU A 233 -10.88 9.76 6.34
C LEU A 233 -11.38 8.31 6.52
N GLN A 234 -10.48 7.32 6.43
CA GLN A 234 -10.80 5.92 6.63
C GLN A 234 -11.53 5.70 7.97
N LYS A 235 -10.93 6.14 9.07
CA LYS A 235 -11.48 5.95 10.42
C LYS A 235 -12.77 6.73 10.68
N ASN A 236 -12.90 7.93 10.12
CA ASN A 236 -14.00 8.83 10.48
C ASN A 236 -15.19 8.76 9.53
N VAL A 237 -15.01 8.22 8.32
CA VAL A 237 -16.07 8.11 7.30
C VAL A 237 -16.13 6.69 6.75
N LEU A 238 -15.07 6.21 6.12
CA LEU A 238 -15.13 5.04 5.24
C LEU A 238 -15.47 3.76 6.00
N ASP A 239 -14.87 3.53 7.17
CA ASP A 239 -15.07 2.35 8.02
C ASP A 239 -16.26 2.47 8.99
N ARG A 240 -17.02 3.57 8.94
CA ARG A 240 -18.13 3.81 9.89
C ARG A 240 -19.34 2.95 9.61
N GLN A 241 -19.54 2.59 8.34
CA GLN A 241 -20.65 1.75 7.91
C GLN A 241 -20.35 1.10 6.54
N ARG A 242 -21.23 0.20 6.11
CA ARG A 242 -21.28 -0.28 4.73
C ARG A 242 -22.07 0.71 3.88
N TRP A 243 -21.50 1.12 2.77
CA TRP A 243 -22.07 2.12 1.89
C TRP A 243 -22.87 1.44 0.78
N SER A 244 -24.16 1.80 0.65
CA SER A 244 -25.02 1.22 -0.37
C SER A 244 -24.72 1.83 -1.74
N THR A 245 -24.57 3.14 -1.82
CA THR A 245 -24.34 3.84 -3.09
C THR A 245 -23.05 4.70 -3.05
N ARG A 246 -22.52 4.98 -4.23
CA ARG A 246 -21.41 5.92 -4.37
C ARG A 246 -21.82 7.34 -3.97
N GLU A 247 -23.07 7.71 -4.19
CA GLU A 247 -23.58 9.04 -3.85
C GLU A 247 -23.67 9.24 -2.35
N GLU A 248 -24.19 8.26 -1.62
CA GLU A 248 -24.23 8.28 -0.15
C GLU A 248 -22.82 8.49 0.43
N LEU A 249 -21.85 7.71 -0.05
CA LEU A 249 -20.46 7.84 0.37
C LEU A 249 -19.86 9.20 -0.02
N ARG A 250 -20.16 9.70 -1.22
CA ARG A 250 -19.69 11.01 -1.70
C ARG A 250 -20.16 12.13 -0.78
N LEU A 251 -21.44 12.16 -0.42
CA LEU A 251 -22.01 13.16 0.48
C LEU A 251 -21.37 13.10 1.87
N ALA A 252 -21.14 11.91 2.39
CA ALA A 252 -20.46 11.72 3.68
C ALA A 252 -19.02 12.25 3.65
N ILE A 253 -18.25 11.97 2.59
CA ILE A 253 -16.90 12.48 2.41
C ILE A 253 -16.88 14.02 2.34
N ILE A 254 -17.73 14.61 1.51
CA ILE A 254 -17.84 16.09 1.38
C ILE A 254 -18.18 16.71 2.72
N THR A 255 -19.21 16.20 3.39
CA THR A 255 -19.65 16.70 4.68
C THR A 255 -18.54 16.64 5.72
N TRP A 256 -17.79 15.53 5.76
CA TRP A 256 -16.69 15.39 6.70
C TRP A 256 -15.52 16.31 6.38
N ILE A 257 -15.13 16.44 5.12
CA ILE A 257 -14.04 17.36 4.70
C ILE A 257 -14.41 18.80 5.10
N GLU A 258 -15.60 19.26 4.67
CA GLU A 258 -15.95 20.67 4.79
C GLU A 258 -16.34 21.06 6.22
N ARG A 259 -17.12 20.25 6.91
CA ARG A 259 -17.64 20.60 8.25
C ARG A 259 -16.74 20.15 9.38
N THR A 260 -16.09 18.97 9.25
CA THR A 260 -15.32 18.39 10.35
C THR A 260 -13.85 18.65 10.19
N TYR A 261 -13.24 18.20 9.08
CA TYR A 261 -11.80 18.29 8.89
C TYR A 261 -11.32 19.72 8.80
N HIS A 262 -11.99 20.57 8.03
CA HIS A 262 -11.60 21.97 7.84
C HIS A 262 -11.92 22.88 9.03
N ARG A 263 -13.08 22.64 9.73
CA ARG A 263 -13.65 23.62 10.67
C ARG A 263 -13.70 23.19 12.14
N ARG A 264 -13.53 21.88 12.42
CA ARG A 264 -13.62 21.36 13.80
C ARG A 264 -12.39 20.59 14.23
N ARG A 265 -11.66 19.99 13.27
CA ARG A 265 -10.54 19.15 13.61
C ARG A 265 -9.29 19.97 13.86
N ARG A 266 -9.00 20.19 15.14
CA ARG A 266 -7.79 20.86 15.60
C ARG A 266 -6.57 19.94 15.42
N GLN A 267 -5.47 20.49 14.87
CA GLN A 267 -4.26 19.74 14.58
C GLN A 267 -3.10 20.24 15.45
N ARG A 268 -2.38 19.31 16.10
CA ARG A 268 -1.25 19.67 16.98
C ARG A 268 -0.16 20.45 16.24
N ARG A 269 0.14 20.06 14.99
CA ARG A 269 1.14 20.75 14.16
C ARG A 269 0.76 22.18 13.78
N LEU A 270 -0.51 22.55 13.89
CA LEU A 270 -1.04 23.90 13.66
C LEU A 270 -1.30 24.66 14.97
N GLY A 271 -0.63 24.31 16.05
CA GLY A 271 -0.87 24.95 17.35
C GLY A 271 -2.27 24.68 17.90
N ARG A 272 -2.88 23.50 17.60
CA ARG A 272 -4.25 23.13 17.96
C ARG A 272 -5.33 23.98 17.27
N LEU A 273 -5.01 24.56 16.12
CA LEU A 273 -5.97 25.22 15.24
C LEU A 273 -6.51 24.23 14.19
N THR A 274 -7.65 24.55 13.63
CA THR A 274 -8.15 23.92 12.42
C THR A 274 -7.43 24.46 11.19
N PRO A 275 -7.45 23.78 10.04
CA PRO A 275 -6.85 24.30 8.81
C PRO A 275 -7.33 25.71 8.42
N ILE A 276 -8.62 25.98 8.57
CA ILE A 276 -9.18 27.32 8.25
C ILE A 276 -8.75 28.37 9.27
N GLU A 277 -8.87 28.08 10.59
CA GLU A 277 -8.42 29.01 11.63
C GLU A 277 -6.95 29.39 11.44
N TYR A 278 -6.10 28.39 11.11
CA TYR A 278 -4.69 28.60 10.89
C TYR A 278 -4.40 29.54 9.70
N GLU A 279 -5.07 29.32 8.57
CA GLU A 279 -4.94 30.23 7.41
C GLU A 279 -5.41 31.64 7.74
N THR A 280 -6.59 31.79 8.36
CA THR A 280 -7.17 33.11 8.67
C THR A 280 -6.28 33.92 9.59
N ILE A 281 -5.75 33.35 10.65
CA ILE A 281 -4.88 34.04 11.61
C ILE A 281 -3.57 34.47 10.93
N ASN A 282 -2.96 33.63 10.15
CA ASN A 282 -1.67 33.90 9.53
C ASN A 282 -1.79 34.85 8.31
N GLN A 283 -2.94 34.84 7.59
CA GLN A 283 -3.20 35.86 6.55
C GLN A 283 -3.30 37.26 7.14
N ALA A 284 -3.95 37.41 8.28
CA ALA A 284 -4.03 38.69 8.97
C ALA A 284 -2.63 39.19 9.43
N ALA A 285 -1.76 38.26 9.87
CA ALA A 285 -0.39 38.59 10.29
C ALA A 285 0.54 39.00 9.12
N HIS A 286 0.24 38.55 7.89
CA HIS A 286 1.02 38.94 6.69
C HIS A 286 0.50 40.21 6.01
N ALA A 287 -0.71 40.64 6.37
CA ALA A 287 -1.33 41.88 5.82
C ALA A 287 -1.08 43.12 6.71
N ALA A 288 -0.53 42.93 7.90
CA ALA A 288 -0.13 44.00 8.84
C ALA A 288 1.39 44.24 8.79
#